data_c7a06144eaa1196cdf3456e84319de28
#
_entry.id   c7a06144eaa1196cdf3456e84319de28
#
_cell.length_a   1.000
_cell.length_b   1.000
_cell.length_c   1.000
_cell.angle_alpha   90.00
_cell.angle_beta   90.00
_cell.angle_gamma   90.00
#
_symmetry.space_group_name_H-M   'P 1'
#
loop_
_entity.id
_entity.type
_entity.pdbx_description
1 polymer ?
#
loop_
_entity_poly.entity_id
_entity_poly.type
_entity_poly.pdbx_seq_one_letter_code
_entity_poly.pdbx_strand_id
1 'polypeptide(L)'
;MKGMKIMKKRGFIIAFIIIAILLSGAYGVGTYFVNYALSPASESDQRVVDEEDEIKLTGDVQQQIDDNADAEFIKGVDFENKTRPMIVSNNDSLRLKGQYLDHDNVHQWVILIHGYKSSNEEMMSYGATYYENGYNVVLPDNRAHEKSEGEYIGMGWLDKDDIACWVDWINNRDSQAQILLHGVSMGGATVMMASGDRLLNVVGYIEDCGYTSVWDIFASELDKRFSLPTFPVLDISNFLARIKVGYDFKEASSIEQVKNANQPMFFIHGGKDDFVPVQMAYEVYEAYPTTKDIYIVDEAGHAQSKDYDVEAYWDKVFTFIDENIF
;
A
#
# COMPACT_ATOMS: atom_id res chain seq x y z
N MET A 1 47.93 13.94 -42.58
CA MET A 1 47.14 12.77 -42.18
C MET A 1 47.31 12.33 -40.72
N LYS A 2 48.51 12.36 -40.09
CA LYS A 2 48.69 11.99 -38.66
C LYS A 2 47.95 12.90 -37.66
N GLY A 3 47.95 14.23 -37.86
CA GLY A 3 47.26 15.17 -36.96
C GLY A 3 45.74 15.01 -36.90
N MET A 4 45.11 14.71 -38.04
CA MET A 4 43.66 14.50 -38.14
C MET A 4 43.16 13.21 -37.44
N LYS A 5 43.99 12.14 -37.41
CA LYS A 5 43.73 10.91 -36.63
C LYS A 5 43.84 11.14 -35.11
N ILE A 6 44.76 12.00 -34.68
CA ILE A 6 44.96 12.32 -33.26
C ILE A 6 43.80 13.19 -32.73
N MET A 7 43.33 14.17 -33.52
CA MET A 7 42.14 15.00 -33.15
C MET A 7 40.87 14.15 -33.05
N LYS A 8 40.62 13.23 -33.99
CA LYS A 8 39.48 12.31 -33.92
C LYS A 8 39.55 11.41 -32.67
N LYS A 9 40.71 10.86 -32.31
CA LYS A 9 40.88 10.06 -31.08
C LYS A 9 40.60 10.89 -29.81
N ARG A 10 41.07 12.15 -29.73
CA ARG A 10 40.79 13.02 -28.58
C ARG A 10 39.30 13.34 -28.47
N GLY A 11 38.62 13.62 -29.58
CA GLY A 11 37.15 13.83 -29.59
C GLY A 11 36.36 12.62 -29.08
N PHE A 12 36.75 11.41 -29.49
CA PHE A 12 36.13 10.17 -28.97
C PHE A 12 36.35 9.97 -27.47
N ILE A 13 37.53 10.26 -26.97
CA ILE A 13 37.84 10.15 -25.53
C ILE A 13 36.99 11.15 -24.73
N ILE A 14 36.93 12.40 -25.19
CA ILE A 14 36.12 13.43 -24.53
C ILE A 14 34.65 13.04 -24.54
N ALA A 15 34.09 12.59 -25.66
CA ALA A 15 32.71 12.13 -25.76
C ALA A 15 32.45 10.94 -24.80
N PHE A 16 33.37 9.98 -24.74
CA PHE A 16 33.26 8.84 -23.83
C PHE A 16 33.26 9.28 -22.36
N ILE A 17 34.11 10.22 -21.97
CA ILE A 17 34.20 10.78 -20.61
C ILE A 17 32.86 11.49 -20.28
N ILE A 18 32.34 12.30 -21.19
CA ILE A 18 31.04 12.99 -20.97
C ILE A 18 29.92 11.99 -20.79
N ILE A 19 29.84 10.97 -21.64
CA ILE A 19 28.83 9.92 -21.51
C ILE A 19 28.96 9.17 -20.16
N ALA A 20 30.19 8.83 -19.77
CA ALA A 20 30.45 8.18 -18.49
C ALA A 20 30.02 9.03 -17.29
N ILE A 21 30.26 10.34 -17.32
CA ILE A 21 29.84 11.29 -16.29
C ILE A 21 28.30 11.35 -16.25
N LEU A 22 27.63 11.46 -17.40
CA LEU A 22 26.17 11.51 -17.48
C LEU A 22 25.53 10.21 -16.96
N LEU A 23 26.06 9.06 -17.35
CA LEU A 23 25.58 7.76 -16.86
C LEU A 23 25.80 7.59 -15.36
N SER A 24 26.96 8.04 -14.84
CA SER A 24 27.21 8.00 -13.39
C SER A 24 26.27 8.91 -12.61
N GLY A 25 25.98 10.11 -13.14
CA GLY A 25 25.01 11.03 -12.57
C GLY A 25 23.60 10.44 -12.58
N ALA A 26 23.16 9.89 -13.72
CA ALA A 26 21.86 9.22 -13.84
C ALA A 26 21.74 8.04 -12.87
N TYR A 27 22.78 7.20 -12.75
CA TYR A 27 22.81 6.10 -11.79
C TYR A 27 22.71 6.61 -10.34
N GLY A 28 23.41 7.69 -9.99
CA GLY A 28 23.35 8.30 -8.66
C GLY A 28 21.95 8.82 -8.33
N VAL A 29 21.35 9.59 -9.25
CA VAL A 29 19.99 10.14 -9.09
C VAL A 29 18.96 9.02 -8.95
N GLY A 30 18.95 8.07 -9.86
CA GLY A 30 17.97 6.98 -9.81
C GLY A 30 18.14 6.09 -8.58
N THR A 31 19.38 5.83 -8.14
CA THR A 31 19.64 5.09 -6.89
C THR A 31 19.13 5.86 -5.67
N TYR A 32 19.32 7.17 -5.65
CA TYR A 32 18.80 8.03 -4.58
C TYR A 32 17.29 7.90 -4.48
N PHE A 33 16.53 8.06 -5.56
CA PHE A 33 15.07 7.99 -5.54
C PHE A 33 14.54 6.58 -5.26
N VAL A 34 15.18 5.51 -5.79
CA VAL A 34 14.82 4.13 -5.44
C VAL A 34 14.99 3.89 -3.94
N ASN A 35 16.13 4.27 -3.37
CA ASN A 35 16.35 4.10 -1.94
C ASN A 35 15.44 5.01 -1.11
N TYR A 36 15.21 6.25 -1.53
CA TYR A 36 14.30 7.18 -0.87
C TYR A 36 12.89 6.60 -0.75
N ALA A 37 12.36 6.05 -1.85
CA ALA A 37 11.01 5.53 -1.90
C ALA A 37 10.86 4.11 -1.32
N LEU A 38 11.83 3.23 -1.54
CA LEU A 38 11.65 1.79 -1.31
C LEU A 38 12.49 1.21 -0.18
N SER A 39 13.42 1.97 0.42
CA SER A 39 14.12 1.46 1.61
C SER A 39 13.18 1.38 2.81
N PRO A 40 13.33 0.37 3.69
CA PRO A 40 12.61 0.29 4.95
C PRO A 40 12.72 1.59 5.76
N ALA A 41 11.72 1.85 6.59
CA ALA A 41 11.79 2.95 7.56
C ALA A 41 12.96 2.74 8.54
N SER A 42 13.60 3.84 8.96
CA SER A 42 14.58 3.83 10.04
C SER A 42 14.11 4.80 11.13
N GLU A 43 14.58 4.62 12.36
CA GLU A 43 14.24 5.50 13.49
C GLU A 43 14.53 7.01 13.24
N SER A 44 15.37 7.31 12.25
CA SER A 44 15.70 8.68 11.83
C SER A 44 15.03 9.09 10.53
N ASP A 45 14.04 8.33 10.05
CA ASP A 45 13.43 8.56 8.76
C ASP A 45 12.42 9.73 8.81
N GLN A 46 12.84 10.88 8.32
CA GLN A 46 12.00 12.08 8.19
C GLN A 46 11.09 12.07 6.95
N ARG A 47 11.02 10.96 6.22
CA ARG A 47 10.19 10.81 5.02
C ARG A 47 8.74 10.42 5.33
N VAL A 48 8.44 10.11 6.57
CA VAL A 48 7.08 10.05 7.08
C VAL A 48 6.50 11.45 6.94
N VAL A 49 5.32 11.54 6.37
CA VAL A 49 4.62 12.79 6.01
C VAL A 49 4.92 13.87 7.04
N ASP A 50 5.60 14.94 6.62
CA ASP A 50 5.70 16.12 7.45
C ASP A 50 4.26 16.61 7.65
N GLU A 51 3.77 16.64 8.89
CA GLU A 51 2.43 17.11 9.28
C GLU A 51 2.12 18.53 8.74
N GLU A 52 3.13 19.23 8.21
CA GLU A 52 3.01 20.55 7.60
C GLU A 52 2.44 20.53 6.17
N ASP A 53 2.45 19.38 5.48
CA ASP A 53 1.98 19.24 4.09
C ASP A 53 0.53 18.76 3.99
N GLU A 54 -0.11 18.36 5.10
CA GLU A 54 -1.53 18.01 5.12
C GLU A 54 -2.42 19.23 4.95
N ILE A 55 -3.45 19.10 4.11
CA ILE A 55 -4.51 20.12 4.03
C ILE A 55 -5.10 20.30 5.43
N LYS A 56 -4.83 21.45 6.07
CA LYS A 56 -5.40 21.78 7.38
C LYS A 56 -6.93 21.89 7.23
N LEU A 57 -7.60 20.86 7.71
CA LEU A 57 -9.05 20.86 7.85
C LEU A 57 -9.50 21.99 8.79
N THR A 58 -10.76 22.35 8.77
CA THR A 58 -11.27 23.37 9.73
C THR A 58 -11.07 22.86 11.15
N GLY A 59 -10.68 23.74 12.07
CA GLY A 59 -10.25 23.37 13.44
C GLY A 59 -11.17 22.40 14.17
N ASP A 60 -12.50 22.55 14.01
CA ASP A 60 -13.48 21.67 14.66
C ASP A 60 -13.47 20.25 14.04
N VAL A 61 -13.28 20.13 12.73
CA VAL A 61 -13.23 18.84 12.02
C VAL A 61 -11.93 18.11 12.34
N GLN A 62 -10.80 18.83 12.33
CA GLN A 62 -9.52 18.23 12.70
C GLN A 62 -9.55 17.71 14.14
N GLN A 63 -10.08 18.50 15.09
CA GLN A 63 -10.20 18.05 16.48
C GLN A 63 -11.08 16.78 16.62
N GLN A 64 -12.15 16.66 15.87
CA GLN A 64 -12.98 15.46 15.87
C GLN A 64 -12.21 14.23 15.36
N ILE A 65 -11.44 14.39 14.28
CA ILE A 65 -10.59 13.31 13.74
C ILE A 65 -9.55 12.88 14.78
N ASP A 66 -8.86 13.85 15.40
CA ASP A 66 -7.85 13.56 16.41
C ASP A 66 -8.44 12.84 17.64
N ASP A 67 -9.57 13.30 18.14
CA ASP A 67 -10.26 12.67 19.29
C ASP A 67 -10.70 11.23 18.96
N ASN A 68 -11.19 10.99 17.75
CA ASN A 68 -11.56 9.65 17.27
C ASN A 68 -10.32 8.76 17.09
N ALA A 69 -9.25 9.28 16.50
CA ALA A 69 -8.00 8.56 16.31
C ALA A 69 -7.39 8.13 17.67
N ASP A 70 -7.40 9.01 18.68
CA ASP A 70 -6.94 8.69 20.03
C ASP A 70 -7.79 7.56 20.66
N ALA A 71 -9.11 7.60 20.51
CA ALA A 71 -10.01 6.56 21.01
C ALA A 71 -9.78 5.21 20.32
N GLU A 72 -9.62 5.23 19.00
CA GLU A 72 -9.32 4.04 18.19
C GLU A 72 -7.92 3.49 18.51
N PHE A 73 -6.93 4.34 18.76
CA PHE A 73 -5.60 3.90 19.21
C PHE A 73 -5.67 3.14 20.54
N ILE A 74 -6.39 3.65 21.54
CA ILE A 74 -6.60 2.96 22.82
C ILE A 74 -7.27 1.60 22.61
N LYS A 75 -8.30 1.55 21.77
CA LYS A 75 -8.97 0.31 21.39
C LYS A 75 -8.01 -0.70 20.75
N GLY A 76 -7.13 -0.21 19.88
CA GLY A 76 -6.10 -1.01 19.22
C GLY A 76 -5.11 -1.62 20.23
N VAL A 77 -4.59 -0.82 21.16
CA VAL A 77 -3.67 -1.29 22.22
C VAL A 77 -4.32 -2.37 23.11
N ASP A 78 -5.59 -2.17 23.49
CA ASP A 78 -6.33 -3.17 24.27
C ASP A 78 -6.57 -4.47 23.49
N PHE A 79 -6.71 -4.38 22.18
CA PHE A 79 -6.89 -5.54 21.29
C PHE A 79 -5.57 -6.28 21.08
N GLU A 80 -4.47 -5.58 20.85
CA GLU A 80 -3.13 -6.17 20.65
C GLU A 80 -2.75 -7.12 21.78
N ASN A 81 -3.06 -6.77 23.02
CA ASN A 81 -2.80 -7.61 24.20
C ASN A 81 -3.49 -8.98 24.16
N LYS A 82 -4.48 -9.18 23.29
CA LYS A 82 -5.22 -10.44 23.11
C LYS A 82 -4.71 -11.25 21.93
N THR A 83 -4.03 -10.61 20.97
CA THR A 83 -3.55 -11.24 19.75
C THR A 83 -2.38 -12.21 20.00
N ARG A 84 -2.12 -13.07 19.06
CA ARG A 84 -1.05 -14.06 19.09
C ARG A 84 -0.09 -13.80 17.93
N PRO A 85 1.23 -13.81 18.19
CA PRO A 85 2.21 -13.63 17.13
C PRO A 85 2.23 -14.84 16.18
N MET A 86 2.48 -14.57 14.91
CA MET A 86 2.62 -15.57 13.89
C MET A 86 3.75 -15.24 12.92
N ILE A 87 4.23 -16.25 12.18
CA ILE A 87 5.25 -16.11 11.16
C ILE A 87 4.85 -16.96 9.97
N VAL A 88 4.91 -16.37 8.78
CA VAL A 88 4.74 -17.03 7.49
C VAL A 88 6.03 -16.88 6.69
N SER A 89 6.45 -17.93 5.98
CA SER A 89 7.55 -17.82 5.01
C SER A 89 6.96 -17.64 3.61
N ASN A 90 7.35 -16.62 2.91
CA ASN A 90 6.88 -16.38 1.55
C ASN A 90 7.72 -17.10 0.48
N ASN A 91 7.35 -16.95 -0.78
CA ASN A 91 8.02 -17.59 -1.91
C ASN A 91 9.47 -17.10 -2.12
N ASP A 92 9.80 -15.89 -1.64
CA ASP A 92 11.16 -15.34 -1.65
C ASP A 92 12.01 -15.82 -0.47
N SER A 93 11.47 -16.73 0.35
CA SER A 93 12.07 -17.23 1.60
C SER A 93 12.22 -16.18 2.70
N LEU A 94 11.50 -15.06 2.61
CA LEU A 94 11.42 -14.07 3.67
C LEU A 94 10.51 -14.58 4.80
N ARG A 95 10.90 -14.31 6.03
CA ARG A 95 10.06 -14.53 7.20
C ARG A 95 9.24 -13.28 7.46
N LEU A 96 7.95 -13.38 7.16
CA LEU A 96 6.99 -12.33 7.40
C LEU A 96 6.34 -12.55 8.76
N LYS A 97 6.24 -11.52 9.56
CA LYS A 97 5.64 -11.54 10.88
C LYS A 97 4.27 -10.90 10.85
N GLY A 98 3.46 -11.25 11.80
CA GLY A 98 2.13 -10.68 11.97
C GLY A 98 1.51 -11.16 13.27
N GLN A 99 0.29 -10.77 13.46
CA GLN A 99 -0.54 -11.15 14.59
C GLN A 99 -1.87 -11.72 14.11
N TYR A 100 -2.51 -12.56 14.92
CA TYR A 100 -3.84 -13.06 14.64
C TYR A 100 -4.64 -13.27 15.92
N LEU A 101 -5.94 -13.26 15.77
CA LEU A 101 -6.88 -13.69 16.81
C LEU A 101 -8.06 -14.39 16.14
N ASP A 102 -8.45 -15.55 16.67
CA ASP A 102 -9.51 -16.38 16.11
C ASP A 102 -10.56 -16.77 17.16
N HIS A 103 -11.79 -16.94 16.69
CA HIS A 103 -12.92 -17.51 17.42
C HIS A 103 -13.01 -19.02 17.17
N ASP A 104 -13.58 -19.74 18.09
CA ASP A 104 -13.89 -21.16 17.88
C ASP A 104 -15.09 -21.32 16.91
N ASN A 105 -14.92 -22.17 15.89
CA ASN A 105 -15.97 -22.52 14.91
C ASN A 105 -16.52 -21.34 14.07
N VAL A 106 -15.73 -20.32 13.85
CA VAL A 106 -16.02 -19.22 12.92
C VAL A 106 -15.14 -19.35 11.69
N HIS A 107 -15.75 -19.17 10.50
CA HIS A 107 -15.06 -19.33 9.20
C HIS A 107 -14.88 -18.01 8.45
N GLN A 108 -15.43 -16.91 8.95
CA GLN A 108 -15.20 -15.57 8.41
C GLN A 108 -13.84 -15.05 8.91
N TRP A 109 -12.95 -14.75 7.98
CA TRP A 109 -11.62 -14.21 8.24
C TRP A 109 -11.43 -12.86 7.56
N VAL A 110 -10.64 -12.00 8.15
CA VAL A 110 -10.16 -10.79 7.51
C VAL A 110 -8.65 -10.67 7.64
N ILE A 111 -7.97 -10.32 6.54
CA ILE A 111 -6.57 -9.91 6.54
C ILE A 111 -6.54 -8.38 6.44
N LEU A 112 -5.89 -7.73 7.41
CA LEU A 112 -5.82 -6.28 7.58
C LEU A 112 -4.44 -5.77 7.20
N ILE A 113 -4.34 -5.02 6.10
CA ILE A 113 -3.08 -4.69 5.44
C ILE A 113 -2.77 -3.20 5.64
N HIS A 114 -1.68 -2.91 6.35
CA HIS A 114 -1.28 -1.56 6.70
C HIS A 114 -0.67 -0.76 5.52
N GLY A 115 -0.55 0.55 5.72
CA GLY A 115 -0.01 1.50 4.76
C GLY A 115 1.52 1.52 4.64
N TYR A 116 2.03 2.45 3.83
CA TYR A 116 3.44 2.66 3.59
C TYR A 116 4.16 3.15 4.85
N LYS A 117 5.26 2.49 5.21
CA LYS A 117 6.08 2.77 6.42
C LYS A 117 5.32 2.76 7.74
N SER A 118 4.18 2.12 7.76
CA SER A 118 3.35 1.83 8.90
C SER A 118 3.62 0.41 9.45
N SER A 119 2.77 -0.09 10.32
CA SER A 119 2.86 -1.42 10.92
C SER A 119 1.48 -2.05 11.13
N ASN A 120 1.48 -3.30 11.56
CA ASN A 120 0.24 -3.96 11.97
C ASN A 120 -0.41 -3.29 13.19
N GLU A 121 0.33 -2.49 13.97
CA GLU A 121 -0.20 -1.76 15.13
C GLU A 121 -1.30 -0.76 14.73
N GLU A 122 -1.14 -0.07 13.59
CA GLU A 122 -2.16 0.84 13.07
C GLU A 122 -3.46 0.13 12.67
N MET A 123 -3.37 -1.15 12.32
CA MET A 123 -4.53 -1.96 11.96
C MET A 123 -5.21 -2.64 13.16
N MET A 124 -4.69 -2.48 14.39
CA MET A 124 -5.25 -3.15 15.57
C MET A 124 -6.66 -2.69 15.91
N SER A 125 -6.99 -1.41 15.73
CA SER A 125 -8.36 -0.91 15.96
C SER A 125 -9.35 -1.48 14.94
N TYR A 126 -8.93 -1.61 13.69
CA TYR A 126 -9.71 -2.32 12.66
C TYR A 126 -9.92 -3.79 13.06
N GLY A 127 -8.85 -4.46 13.51
CA GLY A 127 -8.89 -5.82 14.00
C GLY A 127 -9.86 -6.00 15.17
N ALA A 128 -9.85 -5.07 16.13
CA ALA A 128 -10.78 -5.06 17.25
C ALA A 128 -12.23 -5.03 16.77
N THR A 129 -12.55 -4.11 15.85
CA THR A 129 -13.92 -3.96 15.34
C THR A 129 -14.37 -5.19 14.56
N TYR A 130 -13.54 -5.76 13.68
CA TYR A 130 -13.89 -7.00 12.99
C TYR A 130 -14.06 -8.17 13.96
N TYR A 131 -13.16 -8.32 14.93
CA TYR A 131 -13.24 -9.39 15.93
C TYR A 131 -14.52 -9.29 16.78
N GLU A 132 -14.87 -8.08 17.24
CA GLU A 132 -16.12 -7.82 17.97
C GLU A 132 -17.37 -8.15 17.15
N ASN A 133 -17.28 -8.07 15.81
CA ASN A 133 -18.35 -8.46 14.87
C ASN A 133 -18.25 -9.92 14.41
N GLY A 134 -17.43 -10.74 15.09
CA GLY A 134 -17.42 -12.19 14.90
C GLY A 134 -16.47 -12.70 13.82
N TYR A 135 -15.54 -11.88 13.33
CA TYR A 135 -14.50 -12.29 12.36
C TYR A 135 -13.25 -12.77 13.07
N ASN A 136 -12.60 -13.76 12.48
CA ASN A 136 -11.21 -14.06 12.77
C ASN A 136 -10.31 -13.02 12.05
N VAL A 137 -9.22 -12.59 12.66
CA VAL A 137 -8.38 -11.53 12.13
C VAL A 137 -6.93 -11.97 11.96
N VAL A 138 -6.30 -11.51 10.88
CA VAL A 138 -4.86 -11.61 10.61
C VAL A 138 -4.33 -10.23 10.29
N LEU A 139 -3.27 -9.82 10.97
CA LEU A 139 -2.64 -8.49 10.86
C LEU A 139 -1.16 -8.70 10.53
N PRO A 140 -0.79 -8.78 9.24
CA PRO A 140 0.61 -8.88 8.84
C PRO A 140 1.36 -7.57 9.03
N ASP A 141 2.67 -7.65 9.32
CA ASP A 141 3.62 -6.63 8.92
C ASP A 141 4.05 -6.93 7.48
N ASN A 142 3.85 -5.99 6.57
CA ASN A 142 4.26 -6.14 5.17
C ASN A 142 5.76 -6.36 5.05
N ARG A 143 6.25 -6.91 3.93
CA ARG A 143 7.70 -7.05 3.69
C ARG A 143 8.43 -5.71 3.90
N ALA A 144 9.64 -5.78 4.43
CA ALA A 144 10.49 -4.61 4.71
C ALA A 144 9.87 -3.59 5.69
N HIS A 145 8.88 -4.02 6.50
CA HIS A 145 8.31 -3.21 7.58
C HIS A 145 8.51 -3.93 8.91
N GLU A 146 8.73 -3.14 9.96
CA GLU A 146 8.86 -3.58 11.35
C GLU A 146 9.74 -4.85 11.51
N LYS A 147 9.12 -5.96 11.86
CA LYS A 147 9.80 -7.22 12.16
C LYS A 147 9.79 -8.20 10.99
N SER A 148 9.13 -7.88 9.87
CA SER A 148 9.14 -8.68 8.64
C SER A 148 10.43 -8.45 7.86
N GLU A 149 10.96 -9.55 7.29
CA GLU A 149 12.16 -9.47 6.46
C GLU A 149 11.85 -8.82 5.10
N GLY A 150 12.87 -8.28 4.47
CA GLY A 150 12.80 -7.64 3.15
C GLY A 150 13.83 -6.53 3.02
N GLU A 151 14.39 -6.37 1.82
CA GLU A 151 15.37 -5.32 1.53
C GLU A 151 14.68 -4.05 1.03
N TYR A 152 13.52 -4.21 0.35
CA TYR A 152 12.76 -3.12 -0.26
C TYR A 152 11.26 -3.27 0.00
N ILE A 153 10.58 -2.13 0.16
CA ILE A 153 9.13 -2.03 0.23
C ILE A 153 8.53 -2.43 -1.12
N GLY A 154 7.49 -3.26 -1.10
CA GLY A 154 6.89 -3.84 -2.28
C GLY A 154 5.89 -2.96 -3.02
N MET A 155 5.41 -1.88 -2.37
CA MET A 155 4.42 -0.93 -2.91
C MET A 155 3.15 -1.62 -3.46
N GLY A 156 2.67 -2.63 -2.75
CA GLY A 156 1.51 -3.43 -3.17
C GLY A 156 1.85 -4.53 -4.18
N TRP A 157 2.86 -4.35 -5.03
CA TRP A 157 3.16 -5.31 -6.11
C TRP A 157 3.82 -6.59 -5.62
N LEU A 158 4.85 -6.47 -4.79
CA LEU A 158 5.44 -7.67 -4.16
C LEU A 158 4.62 -8.12 -2.95
N ASP A 159 3.94 -7.18 -2.28
CA ASP A 159 3.12 -7.46 -1.11
C ASP A 159 1.91 -8.34 -1.45
N LYS A 160 1.31 -8.23 -2.64
CA LYS A 160 0.20 -9.10 -3.06
C LYS A 160 0.58 -10.59 -3.09
N ASP A 161 1.84 -10.89 -3.44
CA ASP A 161 2.34 -12.27 -3.43
C ASP A 161 2.54 -12.76 -1.98
N ASP A 162 2.87 -11.85 -1.06
CA ASP A 162 2.92 -12.15 0.37
C ASP A 162 1.52 -12.39 0.94
N ILE A 163 0.52 -11.60 0.51
CA ILE A 163 -0.89 -11.83 0.91
C ILE A 163 -1.35 -13.22 0.51
N ALA A 164 -0.94 -13.74 -0.65
CA ALA A 164 -1.24 -15.12 -1.02
C ALA A 164 -0.72 -16.14 0.02
N CYS A 165 0.44 -15.90 0.61
CA CYS A 165 0.98 -16.78 1.65
C CYS A 165 0.19 -16.69 2.98
N TRP A 166 -0.34 -15.52 3.32
CA TRP A 166 -1.24 -15.35 4.47
C TRP A 166 -2.58 -16.04 4.24
N VAL A 167 -3.13 -15.93 3.03
CA VAL A 167 -4.34 -16.67 2.60
C VAL A 167 -4.12 -18.17 2.68
N ASP A 168 -2.98 -18.67 2.23
CA ASP A 168 -2.62 -20.09 2.33
C ASP A 168 -2.50 -20.53 3.79
N TRP A 169 -1.95 -19.71 4.66
CA TRP A 169 -1.89 -20.01 6.10
C TRP A 169 -3.29 -20.17 6.70
N ILE A 170 -4.23 -19.28 6.37
CA ILE A 170 -5.62 -19.37 6.79
C ILE A 170 -6.25 -20.65 6.25
N ASN A 171 -6.15 -20.94 4.96
CA ASN A 171 -6.74 -22.10 4.30
C ASN A 171 -6.22 -23.44 4.86
N ASN A 172 -4.95 -23.48 5.29
CA ASN A 172 -4.37 -24.65 5.95
C ASN A 172 -4.90 -24.86 7.37
N ARG A 173 -5.36 -23.78 8.03
CA ARG A 173 -5.94 -23.81 9.37
C ARG A 173 -7.44 -24.05 9.35
N ASP A 174 -8.11 -23.47 8.37
CA ASP A 174 -9.55 -23.53 8.18
C ASP A 174 -9.89 -23.70 6.68
N SER A 175 -10.20 -24.93 6.30
CA SER A 175 -10.53 -25.26 4.91
C SER A 175 -11.89 -24.71 4.45
N GLN A 176 -12.71 -24.18 5.35
CA GLN A 176 -14.01 -23.55 5.07
C GLN A 176 -13.92 -22.02 5.16
N ALA A 177 -12.72 -21.47 5.30
CA ALA A 177 -12.52 -20.03 5.43
C ALA A 177 -13.18 -19.24 4.30
N GLN A 178 -13.78 -18.13 4.67
CA GLN A 178 -14.25 -17.09 3.78
C GLN A 178 -13.46 -15.83 4.15
N ILE A 179 -12.58 -15.38 3.26
CA ILE A 179 -11.53 -14.42 3.58
C ILE A 179 -11.85 -13.07 2.94
N LEU A 180 -11.93 -12.01 3.75
CA LEU A 180 -11.91 -10.63 3.30
C LEU A 180 -10.47 -10.11 3.29
N LEU A 181 -10.12 -9.28 2.33
CA LEU A 181 -8.93 -8.44 2.37
C LEU A 181 -9.37 -6.99 2.60
N HIS A 182 -8.83 -6.36 3.65
CA HIS A 182 -9.06 -4.95 3.91
C HIS A 182 -7.71 -4.25 4.07
N GLY A 183 -7.46 -3.21 3.28
CA GLY A 183 -6.18 -2.49 3.29
C GLY A 183 -6.36 -0.98 3.23
N VAL A 184 -5.42 -0.26 3.86
CA VAL A 184 -5.40 1.20 3.91
C VAL A 184 -4.16 1.71 3.17
N SER A 185 -4.32 2.71 2.31
CA SER A 185 -3.24 3.36 1.55
C SER A 185 -2.46 2.35 0.68
N MET A 186 -1.16 2.14 0.92
CA MET A 186 -0.40 1.06 0.26
C MET A 186 -1.07 -0.30 0.47
N GLY A 187 -1.70 -0.53 1.62
CA GLY A 187 -2.50 -1.73 1.89
C GLY A 187 -3.73 -1.82 0.97
N GLY A 188 -4.42 -0.70 0.72
CA GLY A 188 -5.51 -0.60 -0.25
C GLY A 188 -5.05 -0.93 -1.68
N ALA A 189 -3.91 -0.38 -2.09
CA ALA A 189 -3.29 -0.74 -3.37
C ALA A 189 -2.91 -2.23 -3.43
N THR A 190 -2.41 -2.80 -2.32
CA THR A 190 -2.11 -4.24 -2.20
C THR A 190 -3.37 -5.08 -2.41
N VAL A 191 -4.48 -4.72 -1.77
CA VAL A 191 -5.79 -5.38 -1.94
C VAL A 191 -6.24 -5.34 -3.40
N MET A 192 -6.19 -4.16 -4.02
CA MET A 192 -6.55 -4.01 -5.43
C MET A 192 -5.67 -4.85 -6.35
N MET A 193 -4.34 -4.85 -6.12
CA MET A 193 -3.41 -5.65 -6.92
C MET A 193 -3.62 -7.15 -6.70
N ALA A 194 -3.90 -7.60 -5.48
CA ALA A 194 -4.19 -9.00 -5.15
C ALA A 194 -5.53 -9.48 -5.74
N SER A 195 -6.49 -8.58 -5.96
CA SER A 195 -7.81 -8.95 -6.50
C SER A 195 -7.74 -9.57 -7.90
N GLY A 196 -6.70 -9.23 -8.68
CA GLY A 196 -6.44 -9.82 -9.99
C GLY A 196 -5.95 -11.27 -9.97
N ASP A 197 -5.42 -11.74 -8.85
CA ASP A 197 -4.81 -13.09 -8.72
C ASP A 197 -5.81 -14.19 -8.34
N ARG A 198 -7.06 -13.85 -8.00
CA ARG A 198 -8.15 -14.78 -7.65
C ARG A 198 -7.75 -15.82 -6.59
N LEU A 199 -7.32 -15.32 -5.45
CA LEU A 199 -6.85 -16.12 -4.33
C LEU A 199 -7.94 -17.04 -3.78
N LEU A 200 -7.55 -18.25 -3.36
CA LEU A 200 -8.47 -19.27 -2.88
C LEU A 200 -9.23 -18.80 -1.63
N ASN A 201 -10.56 -18.95 -1.64
CA ASN A 201 -11.45 -18.57 -0.53
C ASN A 201 -11.47 -17.06 -0.18
N VAL A 202 -10.84 -16.22 -0.97
CA VAL A 202 -11.05 -14.78 -0.87
C VAL A 202 -12.39 -14.45 -1.51
N VAL A 203 -13.28 -13.85 -0.73
CA VAL A 203 -14.69 -13.63 -1.09
C VAL A 203 -15.05 -12.18 -1.28
N GLY A 204 -14.19 -11.24 -0.89
CA GLY A 204 -14.43 -9.81 -1.05
C GLY A 204 -13.25 -8.95 -0.65
N TYR A 205 -13.33 -7.68 -1.00
CA TYR A 205 -12.27 -6.69 -0.87
C TYR A 205 -12.80 -5.37 -0.31
N ILE A 206 -12.07 -4.78 0.62
CA ILE A 206 -12.25 -3.41 1.10
C ILE A 206 -10.93 -2.69 0.86
N GLU A 207 -10.94 -1.65 0.04
CA GLU A 207 -9.79 -0.80 -0.17
C GLU A 207 -10.09 0.61 0.34
N ASP A 208 -9.19 1.20 1.10
CA ASP A 208 -9.28 2.56 1.62
C ASP A 208 -8.05 3.35 1.16
N CYS A 209 -8.28 4.42 0.42
CA CYS A 209 -7.34 5.40 -0.12
C CYS A 209 -6.12 4.81 -0.87
N GLY A 210 -6.31 3.69 -1.60
CA GLY A 210 -5.29 3.13 -2.47
C GLY A 210 -5.10 3.90 -3.79
N TYR A 211 -4.00 3.64 -4.49
CA TYR A 211 -3.60 4.36 -5.72
C TYR A 211 -3.71 3.50 -6.99
N THR A 212 -3.74 4.17 -8.16
CA THR A 212 -3.87 3.56 -9.50
C THR A 212 -2.68 2.70 -9.89
N SER A 213 -1.45 3.18 -9.62
CA SER A 213 -0.21 2.46 -9.88
C SER A 213 0.95 3.05 -9.06
N VAL A 214 2.02 2.27 -8.90
CA VAL A 214 3.26 2.76 -8.28
C VAL A 214 3.88 3.90 -9.10
N TRP A 215 3.72 3.87 -10.43
CA TRP A 215 4.17 4.96 -11.28
C TRP A 215 3.43 6.27 -10.99
N ASP A 216 2.11 6.21 -10.87
CA ASP A 216 1.29 7.41 -10.70
C ASP A 216 1.48 8.06 -9.34
N ILE A 217 1.53 7.25 -8.26
CA ILE A 217 1.80 7.80 -6.93
C ILE A 217 3.22 8.40 -6.85
N PHE A 218 4.23 7.77 -7.44
CA PHE A 218 5.58 8.32 -7.44
C PHE A 218 5.71 9.55 -8.34
N ALA A 219 4.93 9.65 -9.42
CA ALA A 219 4.87 10.85 -10.25
C ALA A 219 4.27 12.03 -9.47
N SER A 220 3.18 11.79 -8.73
CA SER A 220 2.54 12.77 -7.85
C SER A 220 3.51 13.27 -6.78
N GLU A 221 4.14 12.35 -6.05
CA GLU A 221 5.07 12.68 -4.97
C GLU A 221 6.36 13.35 -5.44
N LEU A 222 6.86 12.99 -6.63
CA LEU A 222 8.02 13.63 -7.22
C LEU A 222 7.76 15.11 -7.54
N ASP A 223 6.58 15.42 -8.06
CA ASP A 223 6.17 16.80 -8.33
C ASP A 223 5.97 17.58 -7.03
N LYS A 224 5.19 17.04 -6.08
CA LYS A 224 4.87 17.70 -4.82
C LYS A 224 6.10 17.98 -3.96
N ARG A 225 6.93 16.98 -3.70
CA ARG A 225 8.05 17.09 -2.75
C ARG A 225 9.31 17.71 -3.35
N PHE A 226 9.55 17.50 -4.64
CA PHE A 226 10.81 17.90 -5.28
C PHE A 226 10.61 18.91 -6.41
N SER A 227 9.36 19.19 -6.83
CA SER A 227 9.04 20.04 -7.99
C SER A 227 9.82 19.59 -9.23
N LEU A 228 9.94 18.27 -9.42
CA LEU A 228 10.67 17.67 -10.53
C LEU A 228 9.72 16.99 -11.51
N PRO A 229 9.98 17.12 -12.83
CA PRO A 229 9.21 16.38 -13.83
C PRO A 229 9.52 14.88 -13.76
N THR A 230 8.54 14.05 -14.15
CA THR A 230 8.70 12.59 -14.21
C THR A 230 9.88 12.18 -15.10
N PHE A 231 9.96 12.74 -16.31
CA PHE A 231 11.09 12.48 -17.21
C PHE A 231 12.23 13.47 -16.97
N PRO A 232 13.47 13.00 -16.86
CA PRO A 232 13.94 11.60 -16.93
C PRO A 232 14.05 10.90 -15.58
N VAL A 233 13.70 11.56 -14.46
CA VAL A 233 14.01 11.11 -13.09
C VAL A 233 13.32 9.79 -12.77
N LEU A 234 12.00 9.75 -12.98
CA LEU A 234 11.21 8.56 -12.66
C LEU A 234 11.52 7.40 -13.63
N ASP A 235 11.82 7.69 -14.91
CA ASP A 235 12.21 6.65 -15.87
C ASP A 235 13.55 5.99 -15.49
N ILE A 236 14.52 6.77 -15.03
CA ILE A 236 15.82 6.26 -14.57
C ILE A 236 15.63 5.44 -13.29
N SER A 237 14.82 5.95 -12.35
CA SER A 237 14.49 5.27 -11.09
C SER A 237 13.77 3.95 -11.35
N ASN A 238 12.79 3.93 -12.26
CA ASN A 238 12.09 2.72 -12.67
C ASN A 238 13.02 1.68 -13.30
N PHE A 239 13.92 2.12 -14.18
CA PHE A 239 14.92 1.22 -14.77
C PHE A 239 15.81 0.58 -13.68
N LEU A 240 16.23 1.36 -12.67
CA LEU A 240 17.03 0.82 -11.58
C LEU A 240 16.23 -0.04 -10.61
N ALA A 241 14.96 0.28 -10.37
CA ALA A 241 14.07 -0.54 -9.56
C ALA A 241 13.89 -1.94 -10.16
N ARG A 242 13.71 -2.04 -11.47
CA ARG A 242 13.65 -3.35 -12.17
C ARG A 242 14.89 -4.20 -11.94
N ILE A 243 16.08 -3.58 -11.83
CA ILE A 243 17.33 -4.30 -11.61
C ILE A 243 17.55 -4.65 -10.14
N LYS A 244 17.24 -3.73 -9.23
CA LYS A 244 17.54 -3.85 -7.79
C LYS A 244 16.43 -4.50 -6.99
N VAL A 245 15.17 -4.15 -7.30
CA VAL A 245 13.98 -4.54 -6.55
C VAL A 245 13.21 -5.65 -7.25
N GLY A 246 13.33 -5.74 -8.57
CA GLY A 246 12.76 -6.84 -9.36
C GLY A 246 11.41 -6.55 -10.00
N TYR A 247 10.88 -5.33 -9.93
CA TYR A 247 9.61 -4.99 -10.60
C TYR A 247 9.66 -3.61 -11.30
N ASP A 248 8.70 -3.43 -12.21
CA ASP A 248 8.50 -2.18 -12.96
C ASP A 248 7.34 -1.38 -12.33
N PHE A 249 7.56 -0.08 -12.09
CA PHE A 249 6.54 0.79 -11.48
C PHE A 249 5.27 0.92 -12.33
N LYS A 250 5.36 0.75 -13.65
CA LYS A 250 4.21 0.82 -14.56
C LYS A 250 3.44 -0.50 -14.61
N GLU A 251 4.13 -1.64 -14.39
CA GLU A 251 3.49 -2.96 -14.28
C GLU A 251 2.81 -3.11 -12.91
N ALA A 252 3.37 -2.49 -11.87
CA ALA A 252 2.78 -2.45 -10.54
C ALA A 252 1.56 -1.51 -10.53
N SER A 253 0.44 -2.00 -11.04
CA SER A 253 -0.75 -1.22 -11.37
C SER A 253 -2.02 -1.85 -10.79
N SER A 254 -2.63 -1.15 -9.83
CA SER A 254 -3.95 -1.51 -9.28
C SER A 254 -5.01 -1.48 -10.38
N ILE A 255 -5.02 -0.43 -11.22
CA ILE A 255 -6.02 -0.26 -12.27
C ILE A 255 -5.98 -1.38 -13.33
N GLU A 256 -4.81 -1.98 -13.59
CA GLU A 256 -4.72 -3.11 -14.50
C GLU A 256 -5.12 -4.42 -13.82
N GLN A 257 -4.80 -4.61 -12.55
CA GLN A 257 -5.12 -5.81 -11.81
C GLN A 257 -6.62 -5.92 -11.51
N VAL A 258 -7.27 -4.84 -11.08
CA VAL A 258 -8.69 -4.86 -10.75
C VAL A 258 -9.59 -5.28 -11.93
N LYS A 259 -9.16 -5.08 -13.17
CA LYS A 259 -9.90 -5.55 -14.38
C LYS A 259 -10.09 -7.06 -14.43
N ASN A 260 -9.27 -7.81 -13.70
CA ASN A 260 -9.33 -9.28 -13.62
C ASN A 260 -10.07 -9.78 -12.38
N ALA A 261 -10.49 -8.89 -11.49
CA ALA A 261 -11.19 -9.24 -10.27
C ALA A 261 -12.58 -9.84 -10.56
N ASN A 262 -13.04 -10.72 -9.66
CA ASN A 262 -14.31 -11.43 -9.80
C ASN A 262 -15.15 -11.51 -8.51
N GLN A 263 -14.65 -10.93 -7.40
CA GLN A 263 -15.37 -10.83 -6.14
C GLN A 263 -15.82 -9.38 -5.91
N PRO A 264 -16.76 -9.09 -5.00
CA PRO A 264 -17.16 -7.73 -4.67
C PRO A 264 -16.02 -6.89 -4.08
N MET A 265 -15.99 -5.58 -4.37
CA MET A 265 -15.04 -4.63 -3.78
C MET A 265 -15.72 -3.34 -3.34
N PHE A 266 -15.43 -2.92 -2.11
CA PHE A 266 -15.82 -1.63 -1.58
C PHE A 266 -14.63 -0.67 -1.60
N PHE A 267 -14.85 0.49 -2.22
CA PHE A 267 -13.87 1.55 -2.35
C PHE A 267 -14.18 2.66 -1.37
N ILE A 268 -13.20 3.09 -0.58
CA ILE A 268 -13.32 4.18 0.38
C ILE A 268 -12.21 5.20 0.11
N HIS A 269 -12.51 6.49 0.21
CA HIS A 269 -11.48 7.52 0.01
C HIS A 269 -11.85 8.85 0.66
N GLY A 270 -10.85 9.57 1.15
CA GLY A 270 -11.01 10.94 1.61
C GLY A 270 -11.14 11.92 0.45
N GLY A 271 -12.17 12.77 0.48
CA GLY A 271 -12.39 13.77 -0.58
C GLY A 271 -11.32 14.86 -0.65
N LYS A 272 -10.63 15.08 0.48
CA LYS A 272 -9.51 16.04 0.61
C LYS A 272 -8.15 15.33 0.70
N ASP A 273 -8.07 14.08 0.28
CA ASP A 273 -6.80 13.35 0.23
C ASP A 273 -5.84 14.05 -0.75
N ASP A 274 -4.80 14.62 -0.20
CA ASP A 274 -3.77 15.31 -0.97
C ASP A 274 -2.53 14.44 -1.21
N PHE A 275 -2.41 13.30 -0.53
CA PHE A 275 -1.35 12.32 -0.78
C PHE A 275 -1.69 11.40 -1.94
N VAL A 276 -2.84 10.72 -1.88
CA VAL A 276 -3.40 9.95 -3.00
C VAL A 276 -4.62 10.69 -3.54
N PRO A 277 -4.52 11.41 -4.66
CA PRO A 277 -5.63 12.21 -5.18
C PRO A 277 -6.91 11.37 -5.37
N VAL A 278 -8.04 11.84 -4.85
CA VAL A 278 -9.35 11.16 -4.92
C VAL A 278 -9.74 10.74 -6.36
N GLN A 279 -9.19 11.40 -7.37
CA GLN A 279 -9.37 11.03 -8.76
C GLN A 279 -8.89 9.59 -9.03
N MET A 280 -7.84 9.12 -8.34
CA MET A 280 -7.35 7.75 -8.48
C MET A 280 -8.40 6.73 -8.00
N ALA A 281 -9.16 7.02 -6.93
CA ALA A 281 -10.26 6.17 -6.49
C ALA A 281 -11.34 6.01 -7.56
N TYR A 282 -11.75 7.11 -8.19
CA TYR A 282 -12.73 7.05 -9.28
C TYR A 282 -12.22 6.24 -10.48
N GLU A 283 -10.93 6.37 -10.83
CA GLU A 283 -10.35 5.63 -11.95
C GLU A 283 -10.33 4.12 -11.70
N VAL A 284 -9.92 3.65 -10.51
CA VAL A 284 -9.92 2.23 -10.16
C VAL A 284 -11.35 1.71 -10.00
N TYR A 285 -12.25 2.50 -9.41
CA TYR A 285 -13.67 2.16 -9.32
C TYR A 285 -14.29 1.94 -10.71
N GLU A 286 -14.10 2.86 -11.63
CA GLU A 286 -14.64 2.72 -13.00
C GLU A 286 -14.08 1.48 -13.73
N ALA A 287 -12.81 1.14 -13.50
CA ALA A 287 -12.16 -0.01 -14.11
C ALA A 287 -12.61 -1.36 -13.53
N TYR A 288 -13.19 -1.37 -12.32
CA TYR A 288 -13.62 -2.59 -11.64
C TYR A 288 -14.82 -3.25 -12.32
N PRO A 289 -14.76 -4.56 -12.66
CA PRO A 289 -15.72 -5.15 -13.60
C PRO A 289 -16.98 -5.77 -12.95
N THR A 290 -17.00 -5.97 -11.64
CA THR A 290 -18.07 -6.71 -10.95
C THR A 290 -18.75 -5.86 -9.86
N THR A 291 -19.42 -6.50 -8.90
CA THR A 291 -20.10 -5.82 -7.80
C THR A 291 -19.14 -4.88 -7.07
N LYS A 292 -19.53 -3.62 -6.99
CA LYS A 292 -18.73 -2.57 -6.37
C LYS A 292 -19.61 -1.48 -5.79
N ASP A 293 -19.12 -0.81 -4.76
CA ASP A 293 -19.66 0.44 -4.27
C ASP A 293 -18.51 1.36 -3.84
N ILE A 294 -18.78 2.67 -3.73
CA ILE A 294 -17.79 3.67 -3.38
C ILE A 294 -18.34 4.63 -2.32
N TYR A 295 -17.52 4.89 -1.29
CA TYR A 295 -17.79 5.85 -0.24
C TYR A 295 -16.70 6.93 -0.19
N ILE A 296 -17.05 8.14 -0.63
CA ILE A 296 -16.16 9.30 -0.53
C ILE A 296 -16.54 10.09 0.72
N VAL A 297 -15.57 10.27 1.61
CA VAL A 297 -15.69 11.09 2.81
C VAL A 297 -15.20 12.50 2.48
N ASP A 298 -16.11 13.38 2.04
CA ASP A 298 -15.80 14.66 1.39
C ASP A 298 -14.78 15.52 2.15
N GLU A 299 -14.78 15.49 3.49
CA GLU A 299 -13.95 16.32 4.34
C GLU A 299 -12.70 15.60 4.90
N ALA A 300 -12.55 14.30 4.68
CA ALA A 300 -11.40 13.53 5.18
C ALA A 300 -10.17 13.70 4.27
N GLY A 301 -8.99 13.74 4.88
CA GLY A 301 -7.69 13.64 4.22
C GLY A 301 -7.25 12.19 4.00
N HIS A 302 -5.95 12.00 3.77
CA HIS A 302 -5.36 10.67 3.54
C HIS A 302 -5.50 9.76 4.76
N ALA A 303 -6.05 8.56 4.55
CA ALA A 303 -6.27 7.54 5.60
C ALA A 303 -7.14 8.01 6.80
N GLN A 304 -7.87 9.12 6.65
CA GLN A 304 -8.71 9.71 7.71
C GLN A 304 -10.19 9.36 7.60
N SER A 305 -10.60 8.58 6.59
CA SER A 305 -12.01 8.27 6.35
C SER A 305 -12.70 7.63 7.56
N LYS A 306 -12.01 6.70 8.24
CA LYS A 306 -12.51 6.04 9.45
C LYS A 306 -12.59 7.02 10.62
N ASP A 307 -11.54 7.79 10.85
CA ASP A 307 -11.45 8.66 12.03
C ASP A 307 -12.31 9.93 11.89
N TYR A 308 -12.72 10.27 10.66
CA TYR A 308 -13.70 11.34 10.43
C TYR A 308 -15.06 11.02 11.05
N ASP A 309 -15.58 9.80 10.84
CA ASP A 309 -16.84 9.30 11.44
C ASP A 309 -16.77 7.78 11.56
N VAL A 310 -16.35 7.31 12.73
CA VAL A 310 -16.11 5.89 13.01
C VAL A 310 -17.39 5.06 12.84
N GLU A 311 -18.54 5.57 13.30
CA GLU A 311 -19.83 4.87 13.21
C GLU A 311 -20.28 4.75 11.75
N ALA A 312 -20.28 5.85 11.00
CA ALA A 312 -20.68 5.84 9.60
C ALA A 312 -19.73 4.99 8.74
N TYR A 313 -18.44 5.01 8.99
CA TYR A 313 -17.46 4.18 8.29
C TYR A 313 -17.78 2.70 8.43
N TRP A 314 -17.95 2.23 9.66
CA TRP A 314 -18.23 0.82 9.93
C TRP A 314 -19.63 0.39 9.48
N ASP A 315 -20.62 1.27 9.61
CA ASP A 315 -21.96 1.02 9.06
C ASP A 315 -21.90 0.76 7.55
N LYS A 316 -21.18 1.59 6.81
CA LYS A 316 -20.98 1.40 5.36
C LYS A 316 -20.22 0.12 5.03
N VAL A 317 -19.13 -0.17 5.74
CA VAL A 317 -18.32 -1.37 5.53
C VAL A 317 -19.15 -2.63 5.76
N PHE A 318 -19.84 -2.74 6.92
CA PHE A 318 -20.62 -3.94 7.22
C PHE A 318 -21.88 -4.06 6.37
N THR A 319 -22.53 -2.94 6.03
CA THR A 319 -23.66 -2.98 5.08
C THR A 319 -23.23 -3.54 3.74
N PHE A 320 -22.09 -3.08 3.21
CA PHE A 320 -21.57 -3.63 1.93
C PHE A 320 -21.23 -5.12 2.04
N ILE A 321 -20.64 -5.55 3.14
CA ILE A 321 -20.28 -6.95 3.38
C ILE A 321 -21.55 -7.82 3.43
N ASP A 322 -22.55 -7.41 4.20
CA ASP A 322 -23.79 -8.16 4.41
C ASP A 322 -24.67 -8.25 3.14
N GLU A 323 -24.66 -7.20 2.32
CA GLU A 323 -25.46 -7.15 1.09
C GLU A 323 -24.81 -7.86 -0.10
N ASN A 324 -23.47 -7.96 -0.14
CA ASN A 324 -22.76 -8.35 -1.36
C ASN A 324 -21.82 -9.55 -1.19
N ILE A 325 -21.47 -9.94 0.05
CA ILE A 325 -20.43 -10.96 0.28
C ILE A 325 -20.97 -12.19 1.01
N PHE A 326 -21.74 -12.01 2.08
CA PHE A 326 -22.25 -13.12 2.93
C PHE A 326 -23.75 -13.33 2.87
#